data_43ffb4b317318c9e86717bc6a9824088
#
_entry.id   43ffb4b317318c9e86717bc6a9824088
#
_cell.length_a   1.000
_cell.length_b   1.000
_cell.length_c   1.000
_cell.angle_alpha   90.00
_cell.angle_beta   90.00
_cell.angle_gamma   90.00
#
_symmetry.space_group_name_H-M   'P 1'
#
loop_
_entity.id
_entity.type
_entity.pdbx_description
1 polymer ?
#
loop_
_entity_poly.entity_id
_entity_poly.type
_entity_poly.pdbx_seq_one_letter_code
_entity_poly.pdbx_strand_id
1 'polypeptide(L)'
;IYEIEANLASQEQSVVQAENNFRNAKLSLAQLLLIDDFESFDIAYEDFSVPFSDILSKTPKEILEKSLTFRNDIKLAETNISIAEKDIQISKSQLQPTVSSFYQWNTRISYLDNTPSFNDQFNLNDGQGYGLALNIPIFQGKQIRNNVERSKVNLNRLQNQYEQEKLNLENSINQAYNDLKGAIKLYEASNKTLESLKNAFEDASDRFLLGSVNSFDFIQSKQRYESSVSENIRAKFDYIFKLKVLEFYFGLPLSIPQSN
;
A
#
# COMPACT_ATOMS: atom_id res chain seq x y z
N ILE A 1 -2.93 33.66 -41.85
CA ILE A 1 -4.26 33.48 -41.21
C ILE A 1 -4.50 32.00 -40.93
N TYR A 2 -4.47 31.11 -41.91
CA TYR A 2 -4.73 29.67 -41.76
C TYR A 2 -3.79 28.97 -40.76
N GLU A 3 -2.54 29.39 -40.68
CA GLU A 3 -1.58 28.86 -39.71
C GLU A 3 -1.92 29.23 -38.26
N ILE A 4 -2.42 30.45 -38.05
CA ILE A 4 -2.87 30.91 -36.74
C ILE A 4 -4.15 30.17 -36.31
N GLU A 5 -5.08 29.99 -37.25
CA GLU A 5 -6.30 29.22 -37.02
C GLU A 5 -6.00 27.76 -36.67
N ALA A 6 -5.06 27.13 -37.40
CA ALA A 6 -4.61 25.76 -37.11
C ALA A 6 -3.94 25.65 -35.72
N ASN A 7 -3.10 26.62 -35.37
CA ASN A 7 -2.48 26.69 -34.03
C ASN A 7 -3.52 26.88 -32.94
N LEU A 8 -4.53 27.73 -33.13
CA LEU A 8 -5.61 27.93 -32.18
C LEU A 8 -6.39 26.63 -31.95
N ALA A 9 -6.83 25.99 -33.02
CA ALA A 9 -7.54 24.70 -32.93
C ALA A 9 -6.72 23.61 -32.22
N SER A 10 -5.40 23.57 -32.47
CA SER A 10 -4.48 22.65 -31.78
C SER A 10 -4.38 22.96 -30.28
N GLN A 11 -4.36 24.23 -29.90
CA GLN A 11 -4.34 24.63 -28.48
C GLN A 11 -5.68 24.31 -27.80
N GLU A 12 -6.81 24.57 -28.46
CA GLU A 12 -8.14 24.18 -27.96
C GLU A 12 -8.25 22.66 -27.72
N GLN A 13 -7.76 21.85 -28.68
CA GLN A 13 -7.70 20.41 -28.50
C GLN A 13 -6.83 20.03 -27.28
N SER A 14 -5.70 20.69 -27.09
CA SER A 14 -4.80 20.44 -25.95
C SER A 14 -5.48 20.77 -24.63
N VAL A 15 -6.25 21.85 -24.56
CA VAL A 15 -7.03 22.22 -23.36
C VAL A 15 -8.08 21.14 -23.05
N VAL A 16 -8.88 20.72 -24.04
CA VAL A 16 -9.88 19.67 -23.84
C VAL A 16 -9.24 18.37 -23.37
N GLN A 17 -8.10 18.00 -23.95
CA GLN A 17 -7.37 16.81 -23.51
C GLN A 17 -6.86 16.94 -22.07
N ALA A 18 -6.33 18.10 -21.69
CA ALA A 18 -5.87 18.36 -20.33
C ALA A 18 -7.03 18.33 -19.30
N GLU A 19 -8.18 18.90 -19.65
CA GLU A 19 -9.38 18.83 -18.82
C GLU A 19 -9.89 17.39 -18.62
N ASN A 20 -9.91 16.60 -19.70
CA ASN A 20 -10.28 15.19 -19.60
C ASN A 20 -9.30 14.39 -18.72
N ASN A 21 -8.01 14.62 -18.89
CA ASN A 21 -6.97 13.98 -18.07
C ASN A 21 -7.12 14.38 -16.59
N PHE A 22 -7.41 15.64 -16.31
CA PHE A 22 -7.65 16.12 -14.95
C PHE A 22 -8.88 15.47 -14.33
N ARG A 23 -10.02 15.41 -15.06
CA ARG A 23 -11.24 14.73 -14.58
C ARG A 23 -11.01 13.26 -14.29
N ASN A 24 -10.31 12.56 -15.19
CA ASN A 24 -9.99 11.13 -15.00
C ASN A 24 -9.06 10.90 -13.80
N ALA A 25 -8.07 11.76 -13.61
CA ALA A 25 -7.18 11.70 -12.45
C ALA A 25 -7.94 11.95 -11.13
N LYS A 26 -8.84 12.95 -11.12
CA LYS A 26 -9.71 13.27 -9.99
C LYS A 26 -10.66 12.11 -9.66
N LEU A 27 -11.28 11.50 -10.66
CA LEU A 27 -12.12 10.32 -10.49
C LEU A 27 -11.32 9.14 -9.91
N SER A 28 -10.14 8.88 -10.44
CA SER A 28 -9.27 7.82 -9.95
C SER A 28 -8.87 8.03 -8.49
N LEU A 29 -8.61 9.28 -8.10
CA LEU A 29 -8.31 9.63 -6.71
C LEU A 29 -9.53 9.44 -5.80
N ALA A 30 -10.73 9.88 -6.23
CA ALA A 30 -11.97 9.70 -5.49
C ALA A 30 -12.26 8.20 -5.25
N GLN A 31 -12.07 7.37 -6.28
CA GLN A 31 -12.22 5.91 -6.18
C GLN A 31 -11.20 5.30 -5.20
N LEU A 32 -9.94 5.74 -5.24
CA LEU A 32 -8.92 5.27 -4.31
C LEU A 32 -9.24 5.63 -2.85
N LEU A 33 -9.87 6.79 -2.64
CA LEU A 33 -10.30 7.29 -1.34
C LEU A 33 -11.67 6.74 -0.91
N LEU A 34 -12.31 5.91 -1.75
CA LEU A 34 -13.66 5.35 -1.52
C LEU A 34 -14.72 6.45 -1.26
N ILE A 35 -14.65 7.54 -2.02
CA ILE A 35 -15.62 8.64 -1.96
C ILE A 35 -16.80 8.28 -2.86
N ASP A 36 -18.00 8.14 -2.28
CA ASP A 36 -19.22 7.76 -3.02
C ASP A 36 -19.69 8.88 -3.95
N ASP A 37 -19.64 10.12 -3.49
CA ASP A 37 -20.01 11.31 -4.29
C ASP A 37 -18.76 11.90 -4.96
N PHE A 38 -18.35 11.28 -6.06
CA PHE A 38 -17.21 11.74 -6.85
C PHE A 38 -17.50 12.98 -7.71
N GLU A 39 -18.77 13.32 -7.95
CA GLU A 39 -19.15 14.49 -8.74
C GLU A 39 -18.89 15.80 -7.98
N SER A 40 -19.18 15.81 -6.68
CA SER A 40 -18.91 16.95 -5.80
C SER A 40 -17.47 16.98 -5.27
N PHE A 41 -16.70 15.89 -5.45
CA PHE A 41 -15.32 15.82 -4.97
C PHE A 41 -14.43 16.81 -5.71
N ASP A 42 -13.71 17.65 -4.96
CA ASP A 42 -12.69 18.54 -5.51
C ASP A 42 -11.40 18.53 -4.68
N ILE A 43 -10.32 18.99 -5.29
CA ILE A 43 -9.01 19.06 -4.68
C ILE A 43 -8.75 20.52 -4.30
N ALA A 44 -8.31 20.75 -3.05
CA ALA A 44 -7.90 22.09 -2.63
C ALA A 44 -6.71 22.55 -3.48
N TYR A 45 -6.81 23.74 -4.03
CA TYR A 45 -5.69 24.37 -4.75
C TYR A 45 -4.77 25.02 -3.73
N GLU A 46 -3.63 24.41 -3.49
CA GLU A 46 -2.58 24.94 -2.65
C GLU A 46 -1.25 24.96 -3.41
N ASP A 47 -0.50 26.05 -3.29
CA ASP A 47 0.87 26.09 -3.81
C ASP A 47 1.82 25.50 -2.77
N PHE A 48 2.12 24.23 -2.95
CA PHE A 48 3.05 23.53 -2.07
C PHE A 48 4.48 23.94 -2.36
N SER A 49 5.14 24.54 -1.38
CA SER A 49 6.60 24.66 -1.41
C SER A 49 7.25 23.29 -1.21
N VAL A 50 8.43 23.10 -1.79
CA VAL A 50 9.19 21.85 -1.54
C VAL A 50 9.56 21.78 -0.06
N PRO A 51 9.09 20.77 0.68
CA PRO A 51 9.33 20.70 2.11
C PRO A 51 10.79 20.37 2.40
N PHE A 52 11.34 21.02 3.43
CA PHE A 52 12.60 20.56 4.01
C PHE A 52 12.33 19.25 4.78
N SER A 53 13.18 18.25 4.57
CA SER A 53 13.05 16.98 5.27
C SER A 53 14.40 16.44 5.70
N ASP A 54 14.49 16.04 6.98
CA ASP A 54 15.69 15.43 7.55
C ASP A 54 15.99 14.05 6.94
N ILE A 55 15.04 13.45 6.23
CA ILE A 55 15.20 12.15 5.57
C ILE A 55 16.33 12.17 4.53
N LEU A 56 16.61 13.33 3.94
CA LEU A 56 17.69 13.50 2.97
C LEU A 56 19.08 13.27 3.56
N SER A 57 19.23 13.43 4.88
CA SER A 57 20.47 13.17 5.61
C SER A 57 20.66 11.71 5.99
N LYS A 58 19.60 10.87 5.87
CA LYS A 58 19.61 9.46 6.27
C LYS A 58 20.13 8.57 5.16
N THR A 59 20.78 7.49 5.55
CA THR A 59 21.20 6.43 4.64
C THR A 59 20.05 5.42 4.41
N PRO A 60 20.02 4.70 3.28
CA PRO A 60 19.04 3.63 3.07
C PRO A 60 19.04 2.58 4.18
N LYS A 61 20.21 2.30 4.76
CA LYS A 61 20.36 1.33 5.86
C LYS A 61 19.65 1.81 7.13
N GLU A 62 19.81 3.08 7.51
CA GLU A 62 19.12 3.66 8.67
C GLU A 62 17.60 3.66 8.46
N ILE A 63 17.16 3.91 7.22
CA ILE A 63 15.73 3.86 6.87
C ILE A 63 15.20 2.44 7.00
N LEU A 64 15.94 1.43 6.50
CA LEU A 64 15.58 0.03 6.63
C LEU A 64 15.49 -0.40 8.09
N GLU A 65 16.52 -0.12 8.89
CA GLU A 65 16.54 -0.48 10.31
C GLU A 65 15.33 0.10 11.06
N LYS A 66 14.97 1.35 10.76
CA LYS A 66 13.78 1.97 11.33
C LYS A 66 12.49 1.31 10.82
N SER A 67 12.38 1.08 9.51
CA SER A 67 11.22 0.44 8.88
C SER A 67 10.90 -0.93 9.50
N LEU A 68 11.90 -1.75 9.75
CA LEU A 68 11.74 -3.07 10.35
C LEU A 68 11.08 -3.03 11.73
N THR A 69 11.18 -1.91 12.47
CA THR A 69 10.64 -1.81 13.84
C THR A 69 9.12 -1.58 13.88
N PHE A 70 8.52 -0.97 12.85
CA PHE A 70 7.12 -0.55 12.92
C PHE A 70 6.23 -1.13 11.82
N ARG A 71 6.79 -1.58 10.71
CA ARG A 71 6.00 -2.05 9.56
C ARG A 71 5.16 -3.27 9.90
N ASN A 72 3.88 -3.19 9.55
CA ASN A 72 2.91 -4.24 9.86
C ASN A 72 3.11 -5.52 9.04
N ASP A 73 3.60 -5.43 7.79
CA ASP A 73 3.93 -6.58 6.95
C ASP A 73 5.07 -7.43 7.56
N ILE A 74 6.10 -6.79 8.09
CA ILE A 74 7.20 -7.45 8.80
C ILE A 74 6.70 -8.10 10.10
N LYS A 75 5.93 -7.36 10.91
CA LYS A 75 5.31 -7.89 12.15
C LYS A 75 4.37 -9.06 11.87
N LEU A 76 3.62 -9.02 10.77
CA LEU A 76 2.77 -10.12 10.34
C LEU A 76 3.60 -11.37 10.03
N ALA A 77 4.70 -11.22 9.30
CA ALA A 77 5.60 -12.32 8.97
C ALA A 77 6.25 -12.92 10.23
N GLU A 78 6.69 -12.10 11.19
CA GLU A 78 7.19 -12.55 12.51
C GLU A 78 6.11 -13.29 13.32
N THR A 79 4.88 -12.78 13.30
CA THR A 79 3.76 -13.42 13.98
C THR A 79 3.46 -14.79 13.36
N ASN A 80 3.51 -14.91 12.04
CA ASN A 80 3.31 -16.20 11.34
C ASN A 80 4.39 -17.23 11.71
N ILE A 81 5.64 -16.81 11.91
CA ILE A 81 6.71 -17.67 12.42
C ILE A 81 6.36 -18.15 13.82
N SER A 82 5.94 -17.25 14.72
CA SER A 82 5.55 -17.59 16.09
C SER A 82 4.35 -18.57 16.13
N ILE A 83 3.38 -18.41 15.23
CA ILE A 83 2.27 -19.35 15.07
C ILE A 83 2.81 -20.73 14.65
N ALA A 84 3.68 -20.80 13.64
CA ALA A 84 4.23 -22.07 13.17
C ALA A 84 5.07 -22.80 14.26
N GLU A 85 5.76 -22.05 15.13
CA GLU A 85 6.43 -22.62 16.30
C GLU A 85 5.44 -23.26 17.28
N LYS A 86 4.30 -22.62 17.50
CA LYS A 86 3.20 -23.21 18.31
C LYS A 86 2.57 -24.42 17.64
N ASP A 87 2.42 -24.41 16.32
CA ASP A 87 1.92 -25.56 15.56
C ASP A 87 2.82 -26.79 15.73
N ILE A 88 4.14 -26.61 15.81
CA ILE A 88 5.07 -27.69 16.14
C ILE A 88 4.79 -28.22 17.56
N GLN A 89 4.55 -27.33 18.54
CA GLN A 89 4.20 -27.75 19.91
C GLN A 89 2.88 -28.51 19.95
N ILE A 90 1.86 -28.02 19.24
CA ILE A 90 0.55 -28.70 19.10
C ILE A 90 0.72 -30.08 18.46
N SER A 91 1.50 -30.17 17.37
CA SER A 91 1.77 -31.46 16.72
C SER A 91 2.49 -32.45 17.64
N LYS A 92 3.43 -31.96 18.47
CA LYS A 92 4.11 -32.78 19.48
C LYS A 92 3.20 -33.19 20.61
N SER A 93 2.25 -32.35 21.04
CA SER A 93 1.32 -32.66 22.13
C SER A 93 0.39 -33.87 21.81
N GLN A 94 0.17 -34.16 20.53
CA GLN A 94 -0.56 -35.35 20.09
C GLN A 94 0.10 -36.69 20.50
N LEU A 95 1.37 -36.65 20.93
CA LEU A 95 2.06 -37.82 21.52
C LEU A 95 1.76 -38.00 23.01
N GLN A 96 1.11 -37.03 23.65
CA GLN A 96 0.82 -37.04 25.08
C GLN A 96 -0.55 -37.67 25.35
N PRO A 97 -0.75 -38.23 26.55
CA PRO A 97 -2.07 -38.66 26.98
C PRO A 97 -3.05 -37.49 27.03
N THR A 98 -4.30 -37.77 26.63
CA THR A 98 -5.39 -36.80 26.75
C THR A 98 -6.42 -37.29 27.75
N VAL A 99 -6.87 -36.41 28.65
CA VAL A 99 -7.95 -36.64 29.58
C VAL A 99 -9.14 -35.82 29.15
N SER A 100 -10.27 -36.44 28.99
CA SER A 100 -11.55 -35.77 28.70
C SER A 100 -12.58 -36.13 29.76
N SER A 101 -13.44 -35.18 30.11
CA SER A 101 -14.62 -35.41 30.92
C SER A 101 -15.86 -35.28 30.04
N PHE A 102 -16.83 -36.10 30.27
CA PHE A 102 -18.12 -36.02 29.59
C PHE A 102 -19.27 -36.09 30.58
N TYR A 103 -20.32 -35.38 30.27
CA TYR A 103 -21.62 -35.48 30.86
C TYR A 103 -22.61 -35.64 29.71
N GLN A 104 -23.46 -36.65 29.81
CA GLN A 104 -24.54 -36.89 28.85
C GLN A 104 -25.87 -37.07 29.59
N TRP A 105 -26.91 -36.49 29.05
CA TRP A 105 -28.27 -36.77 29.45
C TRP A 105 -28.99 -37.29 28.22
N ASN A 106 -29.72 -38.39 28.39
CA ASN A 106 -30.49 -39.02 27.32
C ASN A 106 -31.85 -39.51 27.87
N THR A 107 -32.84 -39.56 27.01
CA THR A 107 -34.09 -40.19 27.28
C THR A 107 -34.51 -41.05 26.07
N ARG A 108 -35.28 -42.12 26.31
CA ARG A 108 -35.77 -42.99 25.26
C ARG A 108 -37.30 -42.93 25.24
N ILE A 109 -37.87 -42.67 24.07
CA ILE A 109 -39.32 -42.71 23.83
C ILE A 109 -39.63 -43.84 22.85
N SER A 110 -40.65 -44.63 23.15
CA SER A 110 -41.14 -45.75 22.32
C SER A 110 -42.62 -45.50 22.00
N TYR A 111 -43.01 -45.80 20.79
CA TYR A 111 -44.39 -45.66 20.31
C TYR A 111 -45.05 -47.07 20.06
N LEU A 112 -44.76 -48.02 20.90
CA LEU A 112 -45.40 -49.34 20.84
C LEU A 112 -46.74 -49.31 21.56
N ASP A 113 -47.70 -50.21 21.17
CA ASP A 113 -48.95 -50.35 21.86
C ASP A 113 -48.72 -50.68 23.33
N ASN A 114 -49.50 -50.08 24.24
CA ASN A 114 -49.38 -50.16 25.69
C ASN A 114 -48.16 -49.49 26.34
N THR A 115 -47.53 -48.50 25.66
CA THR A 115 -46.49 -47.69 26.30
C THR A 115 -47.12 -46.55 27.10
N PRO A 116 -46.45 -46.06 28.17
CA PRO A 116 -46.84 -44.84 28.88
C PRO A 116 -46.87 -43.60 27.97
N SER A 117 -47.54 -42.54 28.44
CA SER A 117 -47.60 -41.29 27.67
C SER A 117 -46.21 -40.72 27.40
N PHE A 118 -46.11 -39.85 26.42
CA PHE A 118 -44.84 -39.18 26.08
C PHE A 118 -44.18 -38.51 27.31
N ASN A 119 -44.94 -37.79 28.10
CA ASN A 119 -44.44 -37.08 29.29
C ASN A 119 -43.94 -38.06 30.37
N ASP A 120 -44.65 -39.17 30.53
CA ASP A 120 -44.25 -40.23 31.51
C ASP A 120 -42.96 -40.91 31.03
N GLN A 121 -42.87 -41.24 29.76
CA GLN A 121 -41.66 -41.85 29.20
C GLN A 121 -40.46 -40.90 29.26
N PHE A 122 -40.68 -39.58 28.98
CA PHE A 122 -39.63 -38.57 29.02
C PHE A 122 -39.01 -38.44 30.42
N ASN A 123 -39.81 -38.53 31.47
CA ASN A 123 -39.38 -38.43 32.86
C ASN A 123 -38.93 -39.75 33.48
N LEU A 124 -39.49 -40.90 33.02
CA LEU A 124 -39.15 -42.21 33.56
C LEU A 124 -37.93 -42.86 32.89
N ASN A 125 -37.66 -42.52 31.63
CA ASN A 125 -36.58 -43.11 30.86
C ASN A 125 -35.36 -42.15 30.76
N ASP A 126 -35.30 -41.09 31.55
CA ASP A 126 -34.14 -40.23 31.58
C ASP A 126 -32.93 -40.97 32.20
N GLY A 127 -31.82 -40.82 31.53
CA GLY A 127 -30.55 -41.36 31.97
C GLY A 127 -29.48 -40.28 31.99
N GLN A 128 -28.74 -40.26 33.07
CA GLN A 128 -27.59 -39.36 33.20
C GLN A 128 -26.31 -40.17 33.30
N GLY A 129 -25.34 -39.80 32.49
CA GLY A 129 -24.02 -40.42 32.52
C GLY A 129 -22.93 -39.34 32.64
N TYR A 130 -21.99 -39.59 33.50
CA TYR A 130 -20.78 -38.77 33.60
C TYR A 130 -19.55 -39.66 33.73
N GLY A 131 -18.44 -39.20 33.22
CA GLY A 131 -17.22 -39.97 33.28
C GLY A 131 -15.97 -39.20 32.88
N LEU A 132 -14.87 -39.90 33.10
CA LEU A 132 -13.55 -39.47 32.65
C LEU A 132 -13.01 -40.50 31.67
N ALA A 133 -12.49 -40.06 30.54
CA ALA A 133 -11.82 -40.89 29.57
C ALA A 133 -10.35 -40.50 29.46
N LEU A 134 -9.45 -41.45 29.62
CA LEU A 134 -8.01 -41.27 29.40
C LEU A 134 -7.62 -42.00 28.12
N ASN A 135 -7.11 -41.25 27.16
CA ASN A 135 -6.61 -41.78 25.89
C ASN A 135 -5.10 -41.63 25.79
N ILE A 136 -4.39 -42.75 25.67
CA ILE A 136 -2.92 -42.80 25.57
C ILE A 136 -2.54 -43.37 24.19
N PRO A 137 -1.97 -42.55 23.29
CA PRO A 137 -1.54 -43.04 21.98
C PRO A 137 -0.26 -43.89 22.11
N ILE A 138 -0.36 -45.21 21.89
CA ILE A 138 0.79 -46.12 21.99
C ILE A 138 1.49 -46.28 20.65
N PHE A 139 0.75 -46.45 19.58
CA PHE A 139 1.28 -46.61 18.22
C PHE A 139 0.33 -46.07 17.17
N GLN A 140 0.85 -45.18 16.32
CA GLN A 140 0.07 -44.50 15.25
C GLN A 140 0.82 -44.54 13.91
N GLY A 141 1.55 -45.58 13.59
CA GLY A 141 2.20 -45.77 12.28
C GLY A 141 3.11 -44.63 11.83
N LYS A 142 3.79 -43.92 12.76
CA LYS A 142 4.61 -42.73 12.53
C LYS A 142 3.82 -41.45 12.09
N GLN A 143 2.49 -41.49 12.04
CA GLN A 143 1.68 -40.37 11.57
C GLN A 143 1.99 -39.07 12.32
N ILE A 144 2.01 -39.10 13.65
CA ILE A 144 2.29 -37.91 14.47
C ILE A 144 3.71 -37.37 14.23
N ARG A 145 4.71 -38.29 14.13
CA ARG A 145 6.09 -37.87 13.80
C ARG A 145 6.17 -37.16 12.45
N ASN A 146 5.49 -37.70 11.44
CA ASN A 146 5.42 -37.09 10.12
C ASN A 146 4.73 -35.71 10.16
N ASN A 147 3.69 -35.55 10.98
CA ASN A 147 3.01 -34.26 11.18
C ASN A 147 3.96 -33.24 11.82
N VAL A 148 4.75 -33.63 12.83
CA VAL A 148 5.77 -32.79 13.44
C VAL A 148 6.81 -32.34 12.40
N GLU A 149 7.32 -33.26 11.56
CA GLU A 149 8.27 -32.91 10.51
C GLU A 149 7.65 -31.96 9.46
N ARG A 150 6.38 -32.17 9.07
CA ARG A 150 5.65 -31.23 8.20
C ARG A 150 5.55 -29.83 8.82
N SER A 151 5.23 -29.73 10.11
CA SER A 151 5.17 -28.47 10.82
C SER A 151 6.54 -27.78 10.87
N LYS A 152 7.64 -28.52 11.04
CA LYS A 152 8.99 -27.96 10.97
C LYS A 152 9.34 -27.43 9.56
N VAL A 153 8.98 -28.18 8.51
CA VAL A 153 9.19 -27.72 7.12
C VAL A 153 8.36 -26.45 6.85
N ASN A 154 7.14 -26.37 7.38
CA ASN A 154 6.33 -25.16 7.29
C ASN A 154 6.98 -23.97 8.01
N LEU A 155 7.54 -24.18 9.21
CA LEU A 155 8.31 -23.14 9.92
C LEU A 155 9.47 -22.63 9.07
N ASN A 156 10.30 -23.52 8.51
CA ASN A 156 11.40 -23.14 7.65
C ASN A 156 10.93 -22.34 6.41
N ARG A 157 9.80 -22.72 5.82
CA ARG A 157 9.20 -21.99 4.70
C ARG A 157 8.82 -20.57 5.10
N LEU A 158 8.20 -20.37 6.27
CA LEU A 158 7.81 -19.06 6.78
C LEU A 158 9.02 -18.19 7.15
N GLN A 159 10.08 -18.81 7.70
CA GLN A 159 11.36 -18.11 7.94
C GLN A 159 11.98 -17.59 6.64
N ASN A 160 12.00 -18.43 5.59
CA ASN A 160 12.48 -18.00 4.28
C ASN A 160 11.61 -16.90 3.67
N GLN A 161 10.29 -16.95 3.85
CA GLN A 161 9.38 -15.88 3.42
C GLN A 161 9.67 -14.57 4.17
N TYR A 162 9.89 -14.62 5.47
CA TYR A 162 10.28 -13.44 6.25
C TYR A 162 11.57 -12.79 5.74
N GLU A 163 12.62 -13.58 5.48
CA GLU A 163 13.86 -13.05 4.91
C GLU A 163 13.63 -12.48 3.51
N GLN A 164 12.76 -13.09 2.69
CA GLN A 164 12.40 -12.55 1.37
C GLN A 164 11.68 -11.21 1.50
N GLU A 165 10.75 -11.05 2.45
CA GLU A 165 10.07 -9.77 2.70
C GLU A 165 11.04 -8.67 3.15
N LYS A 166 12.05 -9.01 3.98
CA LYS A 166 13.12 -8.06 4.34
C LYS A 166 13.92 -7.61 3.13
N LEU A 167 14.31 -8.54 2.26
CA LEU A 167 15.02 -8.22 1.02
C LEU A 167 14.18 -7.36 0.08
N ASN A 168 12.89 -7.66 -0.05
CA ASN A 168 11.96 -6.88 -0.86
C ASN A 168 11.85 -5.44 -0.32
N LEU A 169 11.73 -5.30 1.00
CA LEU A 169 11.70 -3.99 1.66
C LEU A 169 13.00 -3.22 1.44
N GLU A 170 14.16 -3.86 1.60
CA GLU A 170 15.46 -3.26 1.35
C GLU A 170 15.59 -2.75 -0.10
N ASN A 171 15.19 -3.58 -1.06
CA ASN A 171 15.18 -3.18 -2.47
C ASN A 171 14.25 -2.00 -2.73
N SER A 172 13.05 -2.00 -2.15
CA SER A 172 12.08 -0.92 -2.31
C SER A 172 12.59 0.40 -1.72
N ILE A 173 13.25 0.36 -0.56
CA ILE A 173 13.86 1.54 0.07
C ILE A 173 15.02 2.06 -0.77
N ASN A 174 15.91 1.18 -1.25
CA ASN A 174 17.02 1.58 -2.11
C ASN A 174 16.53 2.23 -3.41
N GLN A 175 15.48 1.65 -4.02
CA GLN A 175 14.86 2.21 -5.21
C GLN A 175 14.25 3.59 -4.92
N ALA A 176 13.42 3.71 -3.87
CA ALA A 176 12.80 4.99 -3.49
C ALA A 176 13.85 6.08 -3.18
N TYR A 177 14.96 5.70 -2.56
CA TYR A 177 16.08 6.60 -2.28
C TYR A 177 16.77 7.10 -3.55
N ASN A 178 17.02 6.20 -4.50
CA ASN A 178 17.62 6.56 -5.80
C ASN A 178 16.66 7.41 -6.64
N ASP A 179 15.38 7.06 -6.64
CA ASP A 179 14.32 7.80 -7.33
C ASP A 179 14.20 9.22 -6.78
N LEU A 180 14.27 9.39 -5.45
CA LEU A 180 14.28 10.71 -4.82
C LEU A 180 15.51 11.53 -5.24
N LYS A 181 16.71 10.93 -5.21
CA LYS A 181 17.92 11.61 -5.68
C LYS A 181 17.82 12.05 -7.13
N GLY A 182 17.24 11.22 -7.98
CA GLY A 182 16.97 11.54 -9.38
C GLY A 182 16.01 12.71 -9.51
N ALA A 183 14.90 12.68 -8.77
CA ALA A 183 13.88 13.72 -8.80
C ALA A 183 14.40 15.10 -8.33
N ILE A 184 15.25 15.12 -7.29
CA ILE A 184 15.91 16.36 -6.84
C ILE A 184 16.69 17.00 -7.99
N LYS A 185 17.56 16.20 -8.65
CA LYS A 185 18.38 16.72 -9.76
C LYS A 185 17.55 17.15 -10.96
N LEU A 186 16.47 16.42 -11.27
CA LEU A 186 15.54 16.79 -12.33
C LEU A 186 14.83 18.11 -12.03
N TYR A 187 14.38 18.30 -10.78
CA TYR A 187 13.74 19.54 -10.37
C TYR A 187 14.72 20.72 -10.40
N GLU A 188 15.95 20.56 -9.90
CA GLU A 188 17.01 21.58 -10.00
C GLU A 188 17.32 21.95 -11.46
N ALA A 189 17.40 20.97 -12.35
CA ALA A 189 17.64 21.20 -13.78
C ALA A 189 16.45 21.89 -14.44
N SER A 190 15.21 21.47 -14.11
CA SER A 190 13.99 22.09 -14.66
C SER A 190 13.85 23.56 -14.23
N ASN A 191 14.23 23.90 -12.99
CA ASN A 191 14.25 25.29 -12.51
C ASN A 191 15.21 26.15 -13.36
N LYS A 192 16.42 25.68 -13.63
CA LYS A 192 17.39 26.40 -14.48
C LYS A 192 16.89 26.56 -15.92
N THR A 193 16.26 25.51 -16.46
CA THR A 193 15.68 25.56 -17.81
C THR A 193 14.54 26.55 -17.86
N LEU A 194 13.63 26.55 -16.88
CA LEU A 194 12.52 27.48 -16.77
C LEU A 194 13.01 28.94 -16.74
N GLU A 195 13.99 29.24 -15.89
CA GLU A 195 14.57 30.59 -15.78
C GLU A 195 15.19 31.04 -17.11
N SER A 196 15.98 30.19 -17.76
CA SER A 196 16.60 30.48 -19.03
C SER A 196 15.60 30.72 -20.16
N LEU A 197 14.54 29.88 -20.24
CA LEU A 197 13.50 30.02 -21.27
C LEU A 197 12.56 31.18 -20.98
N LYS A 198 12.33 31.53 -19.71
CA LYS A 198 11.62 32.73 -19.33
C LYS A 198 12.33 33.99 -19.85
N ASN A 199 13.64 34.13 -19.58
CA ASN A 199 14.43 35.23 -20.04
C ASN A 199 14.47 35.32 -21.58
N ALA A 200 14.59 34.15 -22.26
CA ALA A 200 14.54 34.11 -23.73
C ALA A 200 13.18 34.53 -24.30
N PHE A 201 12.08 34.17 -23.63
CA PHE A 201 10.75 34.60 -24.03
C PHE A 201 10.53 36.11 -23.79
N GLU A 202 11.01 36.66 -22.66
CA GLU A 202 10.94 38.09 -22.35
C GLU A 202 11.70 38.88 -23.42
N ASP A 203 12.95 38.52 -23.79
CA ASP A 203 13.72 39.14 -24.88
C ASP A 203 12.98 39.00 -26.24
N ALA A 204 12.43 37.85 -26.57
CA ALA A 204 11.67 37.63 -27.80
C ALA A 204 10.39 38.50 -27.83
N SER A 205 9.74 38.71 -26.67
CA SER A 205 8.56 39.54 -26.52
C SER A 205 8.89 41.03 -26.78
N ASP A 206 9.96 41.51 -26.16
CA ASP A 206 10.41 42.89 -26.33
C ASP A 206 10.81 43.18 -27.79
N ARG A 207 11.54 42.28 -28.43
CA ARG A 207 11.92 42.41 -29.85
C ARG A 207 10.71 42.31 -30.78
N PHE A 208 9.70 41.52 -30.45
CA PHE A 208 8.45 41.43 -31.22
C PHE A 208 7.68 42.73 -31.16
N LEU A 209 7.58 43.37 -29.98
CA LEU A 209 6.96 44.69 -29.81
C LEU A 209 7.67 45.78 -30.60
N LEU A 210 8.99 45.68 -30.75
CA LEU A 210 9.80 46.58 -31.56
C LEU A 210 9.80 46.23 -33.06
N GLY A 211 9.08 45.19 -33.48
CA GLY A 211 9.03 44.75 -34.87
C GLY A 211 10.31 44.09 -35.38
N SER A 212 11.23 43.73 -34.49
CA SER A 212 12.55 43.16 -34.85
C SER A 212 12.53 41.60 -34.98
N VAL A 213 11.46 40.96 -34.56
CA VAL A 213 11.27 39.50 -34.64
C VAL A 213 9.91 39.23 -35.25
N ASN A 214 9.81 38.14 -36.05
CA ASN A 214 8.56 37.75 -36.68
C ASN A 214 7.66 36.96 -35.66
N SER A 215 6.37 36.83 -35.98
CA SER A 215 5.39 36.16 -35.13
C SER A 215 5.69 34.69 -34.89
N PHE A 216 6.33 34.00 -35.83
CA PHE A 216 6.67 32.59 -35.70
C PHE A 216 7.73 32.38 -34.60
N ASP A 217 8.81 33.14 -34.63
CA ASP A 217 9.88 33.05 -33.62
C ASP A 217 9.38 33.43 -32.23
N PHE A 218 8.50 34.43 -32.13
CA PHE A 218 7.84 34.82 -30.89
C PHE A 218 6.97 33.67 -30.33
N ILE A 219 6.09 33.10 -31.17
CA ILE A 219 5.21 31.97 -30.78
C ILE A 219 6.07 30.77 -30.37
N GLN A 220 7.13 30.46 -31.08
CA GLN A 220 8.02 29.36 -30.74
C GLN A 220 8.70 29.59 -29.38
N SER A 221 9.17 30.79 -29.08
CA SER A 221 9.76 31.11 -27.78
C SER A 221 8.73 30.99 -26.67
N LYS A 222 7.51 31.49 -26.89
CA LYS A 222 6.40 31.34 -25.95
C LYS A 222 6.07 29.87 -25.64
N GLN A 223 5.93 29.04 -26.67
CA GLN A 223 5.63 27.60 -26.51
C GLN A 223 6.71 26.85 -25.71
N ARG A 224 8.00 27.19 -25.97
CA ARG A 224 9.11 26.60 -25.18
C ARG A 224 9.04 27.00 -23.72
N TYR A 225 8.75 28.27 -23.43
CA TYR A 225 8.58 28.75 -22.06
C TYR A 225 7.39 28.04 -21.37
N GLU A 226 6.20 28.02 -21.97
CA GLU A 226 5.00 27.39 -21.43
C GLU A 226 5.19 25.88 -21.19
N SER A 227 5.87 25.21 -22.12
CA SER A 227 6.25 23.81 -21.97
C SER A 227 7.19 23.61 -20.76
N SER A 228 8.15 24.50 -20.56
CA SER A 228 9.08 24.44 -19.44
C SER A 228 8.39 24.71 -18.09
N VAL A 229 7.37 25.58 -18.05
CA VAL A 229 6.52 25.78 -16.85
C VAL A 229 5.83 24.47 -16.47
N SER A 230 5.20 23.81 -17.45
CA SER A 230 4.51 22.54 -17.20
C SER A 230 5.46 21.44 -16.73
N GLU A 231 6.65 21.35 -17.32
CA GLU A 231 7.67 20.37 -16.94
C GLU A 231 8.24 20.63 -15.54
N ASN A 232 8.45 21.91 -15.20
CA ASN A 232 8.91 22.30 -13.86
C ASN A 232 7.89 21.95 -12.78
N ILE A 233 6.60 22.19 -13.04
CA ILE A 233 5.52 21.78 -12.12
C ILE A 233 5.51 20.27 -11.92
N ARG A 234 5.63 19.49 -12.99
CA ARG A 234 5.73 18.03 -12.90
C ARG A 234 6.94 17.59 -12.07
N ALA A 235 8.11 18.14 -12.33
CA ALA A 235 9.32 17.82 -11.61
C ALA A 235 9.22 18.18 -10.11
N LYS A 236 8.59 19.32 -9.79
CA LYS A 236 8.29 19.73 -8.41
C LYS A 236 7.43 18.70 -7.67
N PHE A 237 6.30 18.32 -8.25
CA PHE A 237 5.41 17.36 -7.61
C PHE A 237 5.97 15.93 -7.58
N ASP A 238 6.72 15.52 -8.60
CA ASP A 238 7.43 14.24 -8.58
C ASP A 238 8.45 14.16 -7.44
N TYR A 239 9.21 15.26 -7.23
CA TYR A 239 10.12 15.37 -6.09
C TYR A 239 9.37 15.29 -4.76
N ILE A 240 8.31 16.09 -4.57
CA ILE A 240 7.51 16.08 -3.32
C ILE A 240 6.96 14.68 -3.05
N PHE A 241 6.40 14.03 -4.07
CA PHE A 241 5.84 12.69 -3.92
C PHE A 241 6.90 11.66 -3.52
N LYS A 242 8.03 11.62 -4.21
CA LYS A 242 9.12 10.69 -3.90
C LYS A 242 9.72 10.92 -2.51
N LEU A 243 9.78 12.19 -2.09
CA LEU A 243 10.17 12.54 -0.73
C LEU A 243 9.19 11.96 0.29
N LYS A 244 7.88 12.12 0.07
CA LYS A 244 6.84 11.57 0.96
C LYS A 244 6.84 10.04 0.99
N VAL A 245 7.12 9.38 -0.12
CA VAL A 245 7.30 7.91 -0.16
C VAL A 245 8.46 7.48 0.74
N LEU A 246 9.59 8.18 0.70
CA LEU A 246 10.74 7.84 1.55
C LEU A 246 10.48 8.16 3.03
N GLU A 247 9.80 9.26 3.34
CA GLU A 247 9.33 9.60 4.69
C GLU A 247 8.39 8.53 5.24
N PHE A 248 7.49 8.01 4.41
CA PHE A 248 6.60 6.91 4.78
C PHE A 248 7.38 5.63 5.14
N TYR A 249 8.42 5.28 4.37
CA TYR A 249 9.30 4.16 4.73
C TYR A 249 10.03 4.38 6.06
N PHE A 250 10.35 5.60 6.40
CA PHE A 250 10.98 5.93 7.68
C PHE A 250 9.99 6.02 8.85
N GLY A 251 8.68 6.05 8.56
CA GLY A 251 7.61 6.14 9.56
C GLY A 251 7.33 7.55 10.04
N LEU A 252 7.66 8.56 9.22
CA LEU A 252 7.23 9.93 9.48
C LEU A 252 5.75 10.11 9.11
N PRO A 253 5.00 10.95 9.83
CA PRO A 253 3.63 11.25 9.47
C PRO A 253 3.59 11.95 8.11
N LEU A 254 2.61 11.58 7.28
CA LEU A 254 2.37 12.19 5.97
C LEU A 254 1.73 13.58 6.13
N SER A 255 2.37 14.48 6.89
CA SER A 255 1.97 15.88 6.97
C SER A 255 2.58 16.66 5.81
N ILE A 256 1.76 17.44 5.13
CA ILE A 256 2.24 18.43 4.18
C ILE A 256 2.49 19.71 5.01
N PRO A 257 3.69 20.31 4.96
CA PRO A 257 3.91 21.59 5.61
C PRO A 257 2.97 22.62 4.97
N GLN A 258 2.09 23.19 5.76
CA GLN A 258 1.33 24.34 5.31
C GLN A 258 2.32 25.48 5.11
N SER A 259 2.26 26.14 3.96
CA SER A 259 2.98 27.38 3.71
C SER A 259 2.47 28.43 4.69
N ASN A 260 3.32 28.90 5.58
CA ASN A 260 3.05 30.09 6.40
C ASN A 260 2.95 31.34 5.51
#